data_80401a2ba06b0fa278f1884da91cf48e
#
_entry.id   80401a2ba06b0fa278f1884da91cf48e
#
_cell.length_a   1.000
_cell.length_b   1.000
_cell.length_c   1.000
_cell.angle_alpha   90.00
_cell.angle_beta   90.00
_cell.angle_gamma   90.00
#
_symmetry.space_group_name_H-M   'P 1'
#
loop_
_entity.id
_entity.type
_entity.pdbx_description
1 polymer ?
#
loop_
_entity_poly.entity_id
_entity_poly.type
_entity_poly.pdbx_seq_one_letter_code
_entity_poly.pdbx_strand_id
1 'polypeptide(L)'
;MAVQTKQLRILSTLLLAFAVAQAGLGSGYLEGGRGLLIAHLTNAFAVLVLTVLAAELGFANRRAGGPSWTFYFPIALVVAAAVQVALGFAGALSLHVFWGVLYLCGVTTFCSYTYRALPGRTPRVSANLSDA
;
A
#
# COMPACT_ATOMS: atom_id res chain seq x y z
N MET A 1 -2.77 0.85 19.85
CA MET A 1 -1.94 1.72 19.02
C MET A 1 -0.65 1.08 18.51
N ALA A 2 0.30 0.62 19.34
CA ALA A 2 1.59 0.09 18.85
C ALA A 2 1.49 -1.12 17.89
N VAL A 3 0.52 -2.03 18.11
CA VAL A 3 0.31 -3.20 17.26
C VAL A 3 -0.19 -2.79 15.87
N GLN A 4 -1.18 -1.90 15.80
CA GLN A 4 -1.74 -1.41 14.54
C GLN A 4 -0.72 -0.64 13.71
N THR A 5 0.16 0.16 14.33
CA THR A 5 1.25 0.84 13.63
C THR A 5 2.22 -0.15 13.00
N LYS A 6 2.61 -1.22 13.72
CA LYS A 6 3.49 -2.27 13.17
C LYS A 6 2.83 -2.98 11.99
N GLN A 7 1.56 -3.33 12.12
CA GLN A 7 0.80 -4.00 11.05
C GLN A 7 0.68 -3.10 9.81
N LEU A 8 0.39 -1.80 9.97
CA LEU A 8 0.34 -0.85 8.86
C LEU A 8 1.69 -0.73 8.13
N ARG A 9 2.81 -0.72 8.87
CA ARG A 9 4.15 -0.69 8.27
C ARG A 9 4.44 -1.95 7.45
N ILE A 10 4.19 -3.13 8.02
CA ILE A 10 4.39 -4.40 7.33
C ILE A 10 3.53 -4.43 6.07
N LEU A 11 2.25 -4.11 6.20
CA LEU A 11 1.30 -4.17 5.09
C LEU A 11 1.65 -3.16 4.00
N SER A 12 2.01 -1.92 4.34
CA SER A 12 2.43 -0.91 3.36
C SER A 12 3.71 -1.29 2.63
N THR A 13 4.64 -1.97 3.30
CA THR A 13 5.86 -2.49 2.68
C THR A 13 5.54 -3.64 1.71
N LEU A 14 4.67 -4.58 2.11
CA LEU A 14 4.21 -5.65 1.22
C LEU A 14 3.48 -5.07 0.01
N LEU A 15 2.57 -4.13 0.23
CA LEU A 15 1.84 -3.45 -0.85
C LEU A 15 2.80 -2.77 -1.82
N LEU A 16 3.84 -2.11 -1.33
CA LEU A 16 4.86 -1.48 -2.18
C LEU A 16 5.64 -2.53 -3.00
N ALA A 17 6.05 -3.63 -2.37
CA ALA A 17 6.76 -4.70 -3.08
C ALA A 17 5.91 -5.31 -4.20
N PHE A 18 4.63 -5.59 -3.93
CA PHE A 18 3.69 -6.11 -4.93
C PHE A 18 3.37 -5.07 -6.02
N ALA A 19 3.29 -3.78 -5.69
CA ALA A 19 3.07 -2.73 -6.68
C ALA A 19 4.28 -2.55 -7.61
N VAL A 20 5.50 -2.68 -7.10
CA VAL A 20 6.72 -2.70 -7.93
C VAL A 20 6.75 -3.95 -8.83
N ALA A 21 6.44 -5.12 -8.27
CA ALA A 21 6.33 -6.35 -9.06
C ALA A 21 5.27 -6.23 -10.16
N GLN A 22 4.14 -5.55 -9.88
CA GLN A 22 3.08 -5.30 -10.86
C GLN A 22 3.58 -4.50 -12.07
N ALA A 23 4.40 -3.47 -11.83
CA ALA A 23 5.01 -2.68 -12.88
C ALA A 23 5.97 -3.54 -13.75
N GLY A 24 6.83 -4.35 -13.10
CA GLY A 24 7.76 -5.24 -13.81
C GLY A 24 7.05 -6.32 -14.63
N LEU A 25 6.01 -6.97 -14.06
CA LEU A 25 5.22 -7.98 -14.77
C LEU A 25 4.47 -7.38 -15.98
N GLY A 26 3.94 -6.14 -15.81
CA GLY A 26 3.27 -5.43 -16.89
C GLY A 26 4.24 -5.07 -18.02
N SER A 27 5.41 -4.56 -17.69
CA SER A 27 6.47 -4.26 -18.67
C SER A 27 6.89 -5.50 -19.45
N GLY A 28 7.22 -6.59 -18.76
CA GLY A 28 7.60 -7.83 -19.43
C GLY A 28 6.50 -8.44 -20.28
N TYR A 29 5.23 -8.28 -19.94
CA TYR A 29 4.10 -8.66 -20.80
C TYR A 29 4.06 -7.82 -22.06
N LEU A 30 4.27 -6.52 -21.98
CA LEU A 30 4.29 -5.61 -23.13
C LEU A 30 5.46 -5.90 -24.09
N GLU A 31 6.57 -6.39 -23.58
CA GLU A 31 7.73 -6.84 -24.38
C GLU A 31 7.52 -8.18 -25.07
N GLY A 32 6.34 -8.80 -24.95
CA GLY A 32 5.98 -10.03 -25.64
C GLY A 32 5.98 -11.28 -24.76
N GLY A 33 6.22 -11.16 -23.47
CA GLY A 33 6.17 -12.25 -22.50
C GLY A 33 4.74 -12.71 -22.19
N ARG A 34 4.07 -13.37 -23.15
CA ARG A 34 2.64 -13.79 -23.05
C ARG A 34 2.33 -14.56 -21.76
N GLY A 35 3.25 -15.38 -21.24
CA GLY A 35 3.09 -16.09 -19.97
C GLY A 35 3.02 -15.17 -18.75
N LEU A 36 3.50 -13.92 -18.85
CA LEU A 36 3.47 -12.95 -17.75
C LEU A 36 2.09 -12.30 -17.56
N LEU A 37 1.16 -12.44 -18.51
CA LEU A 37 -0.20 -11.93 -18.36
C LEU A 37 -0.90 -12.53 -17.13
N ILE A 38 -0.82 -13.84 -16.96
CA ILE A 38 -1.45 -14.52 -15.80
C ILE A 38 -0.81 -14.04 -14.50
N ALA A 39 0.52 -13.97 -14.46
CA ALA A 39 1.24 -13.46 -13.29
C ALA A 39 0.86 -12.00 -12.99
N HIS A 40 0.77 -11.14 -14.01
CA HIS A 40 0.34 -9.75 -13.89
C HIS A 40 -1.09 -9.63 -13.32
N LEU A 41 -2.04 -10.42 -13.85
CA LEU A 41 -3.43 -10.43 -13.37
C LEU A 41 -3.53 -10.94 -11.92
N THR A 42 -2.82 -12.03 -11.59
CA THR A 42 -2.81 -12.59 -10.23
C THR A 42 -2.21 -11.59 -9.25
N ASN A 43 -1.10 -10.95 -9.62
CA ASN A 43 -0.48 -9.93 -8.78
C ASN A 43 -1.34 -8.67 -8.65
N ALA A 44 -2.07 -8.27 -9.70
CA ALA A 44 -3.03 -7.15 -9.64
C ALA A 44 -4.11 -7.40 -8.59
N PHE A 45 -4.63 -8.65 -8.53
CA PHE A 45 -5.59 -9.04 -7.50
C PHE A 45 -4.97 -8.97 -6.09
N ALA A 46 -3.74 -9.45 -5.92
CA ALA A 46 -3.03 -9.35 -4.64
C ALA A 46 -2.83 -7.89 -4.21
N VAL A 47 -2.43 -7.01 -5.13
CA VAL A 47 -2.31 -5.55 -4.88
C VAL A 47 -3.64 -4.97 -4.42
N LEU A 48 -4.76 -5.30 -5.09
CA LEU A 48 -6.09 -4.82 -4.71
C LEU A 48 -6.46 -5.27 -3.29
N VAL A 49 -6.28 -6.56 -2.98
CA VAL A 49 -6.54 -7.12 -1.64
C VAL A 49 -5.70 -6.42 -0.57
N LEU A 50 -4.39 -6.26 -0.81
CA LEU A 50 -3.49 -5.58 0.14
C LEU A 50 -3.90 -4.12 0.36
N THR A 51 -4.39 -3.44 -0.69
CA THR A 51 -4.85 -2.06 -0.59
C THR A 51 -6.13 -1.96 0.25
N VAL A 52 -7.07 -2.88 0.07
CA VAL A 52 -8.29 -2.96 0.91
C VAL A 52 -7.92 -3.25 2.37
N LEU A 53 -7.04 -4.21 2.62
CA LEU A 53 -6.55 -4.50 3.98
C LEU A 53 -5.85 -3.29 4.61
N ALA A 54 -5.15 -2.47 3.83
CA ALA A 54 -4.55 -1.23 4.33
C ALA A 54 -5.63 -0.21 4.74
N ALA A 55 -6.74 -0.13 4.01
CA ALA A 55 -7.88 0.72 4.38
C ALA A 55 -8.56 0.23 5.66
N GLU A 56 -8.76 -1.08 5.81
CA GLU A 56 -9.33 -1.70 7.02
C GLU A 56 -8.46 -1.44 8.27
N LEU A 57 -7.15 -1.68 8.16
CA LEU A 57 -6.23 -1.39 9.26
C LEU A 57 -6.16 0.10 9.57
N GLY A 58 -6.21 0.94 8.53
CA GLY A 58 -6.26 2.40 8.67
C GLY A 58 -7.52 2.85 9.40
N PHE A 59 -8.67 2.25 9.08
CA PHE A 59 -9.93 2.48 9.78
C PHE A 59 -9.85 2.10 11.26
N ALA A 60 -9.33 0.90 11.55
CA ALA A 60 -9.13 0.45 12.93
C ALA A 60 -8.18 1.38 13.70
N ASN A 61 -7.08 1.82 13.06
CA ASN A 61 -6.15 2.76 13.66
C ASN A 61 -6.81 4.12 13.96
N ARG A 62 -7.62 4.64 13.03
CA ARG A 62 -8.39 5.88 13.23
C ARG A 62 -9.37 5.77 14.39
N ARG A 63 -10.13 4.66 14.47
CA ARG A 63 -11.06 4.40 15.61
C ARG A 63 -10.35 4.33 16.95
N ALA A 64 -9.08 3.92 16.96
CA ALA A 64 -8.23 3.91 18.16
C ALA A 64 -7.56 5.27 18.46
N GLY A 65 -8.00 6.36 17.82
CA GLY A 65 -7.47 7.73 18.01
C GLY A 65 -6.20 8.03 17.20
N GLY A 66 -5.89 7.19 16.20
CA GLY A 66 -4.80 7.44 15.26
C GLY A 66 -5.13 8.52 14.21
N PRO A 67 -4.14 8.99 13.45
CA PRO A 67 -4.32 10.05 12.45
C PRO A 67 -5.31 9.64 11.36
N SER A 68 -6.17 10.56 10.92
CA SER A 68 -7.21 10.30 9.92
C SER A 68 -6.66 9.91 8.55
N TRP A 69 -5.46 10.39 8.18
CA TRP A 69 -4.81 10.05 6.91
C TRP A 69 -4.55 8.54 6.76
N THR A 70 -4.39 7.80 7.87
CA THR A 70 -4.18 6.34 7.84
C THR A 70 -5.37 5.59 7.24
N PHE A 71 -6.56 6.19 7.23
CA PHE A 71 -7.76 5.67 6.61
C PHE A 71 -8.01 6.26 5.22
N TYR A 72 -8.03 7.60 5.12
CA TYR A 72 -8.43 8.24 3.86
C TYR A 72 -7.43 8.03 2.74
N PHE A 73 -6.13 7.93 3.05
CA PHE A 73 -5.12 7.69 2.03
C PHE A 73 -5.28 6.30 1.38
N PRO A 74 -5.38 5.18 2.15
CA PRO A 74 -5.65 3.88 1.54
C PRO A 74 -7.00 3.81 0.80
N ILE A 75 -8.05 4.51 1.25
CA ILE A 75 -9.31 4.60 0.49
C ILE A 75 -9.08 5.22 -0.88
N ALA A 76 -8.32 6.30 -0.96
CA ALA A 76 -7.95 6.90 -2.26
C ALA A 76 -7.16 5.92 -3.13
N LEU A 77 -6.26 5.12 -2.54
CA LEU A 77 -5.54 4.06 -3.24
C LEU A 77 -6.47 2.92 -3.71
N VAL A 78 -7.50 2.54 -2.95
CA VAL A 78 -8.52 1.55 -3.40
C VAL A 78 -9.24 2.06 -4.64
N VAL A 79 -9.67 3.32 -4.64
CA VAL A 79 -10.31 3.93 -5.81
C VAL A 79 -9.35 3.96 -7.00
N ALA A 80 -8.08 4.35 -6.77
CA ALA A 80 -7.07 4.39 -7.81
C ALA A 80 -6.76 2.98 -8.37
N ALA A 81 -6.72 1.94 -7.53
CA ALA A 81 -6.56 0.55 -7.96
C ALA A 81 -7.75 0.07 -8.80
N ALA A 82 -8.99 0.42 -8.41
CA ALA A 82 -10.19 0.08 -9.18
C ALA A 82 -10.17 0.73 -10.58
N VAL A 83 -9.79 2.01 -10.67
CA VAL A 83 -9.60 2.70 -11.96
C VAL A 83 -8.51 2.01 -12.79
N GLN A 84 -7.40 1.64 -12.17
CA GLN A 84 -6.29 0.92 -12.83
C GLN A 84 -6.78 -0.39 -13.46
N VAL A 85 -7.54 -1.19 -12.71
CA VAL A 85 -8.13 -2.45 -13.20
C VAL A 85 -9.08 -2.18 -14.37
N ALA A 86 -9.99 -1.20 -14.24
CA ALA A 86 -10.93 -0.83 -15.29
C ALA A 86 -10.24 -0.40 -16.58
N LEU A 87 -9.19 0.41 -16.50
CA LEU A 87 -8.39 0.84 -17.66
C LEU A 87 -7.69 -0.34 -18.35
N GLY A 88 -7.20 -1.31 -17.57
CA GLY A 88 -6.60 -2.54 -18.10
C GLY A 88 -7.60 -3.37 -18.89
N PHE A 89 -8.80 -3.62 -18.34
CA PHE A 89 -9.86 -4.35 -19.05
C PHE A 89 -10.43 -3.60 -20.25
N ALA A 90 -10.45 -2.28 -20.21
CA ALA A 90 -10.87 -1.44 -21.33
C ALA A 90 -9.84 -1.40 -22.47
N GLY A 91 -8.64 -1.96 -22.29
CA GLY A 91 -7.56 -1.90 -23.30
C GLY A 91 -6.98 -0.51 -23.47
N ALA A 92 -7.24 0.44 -22.56
CA ALA A 92 -6.74 1.81 -22.59
C ALA A 92 -5.27 1.88 -22.14
N LEU A 93 -4.37 1.24 -22.90
CA LEU A 93 -2.99 0.94 -22.50
C LEU A 93 -2.21 2.15 -22.00
N SER A 94 -2.21 3.26 -22.74
CA SER A 94 -1.45 4.45 -22.35
C SER A 94 -1.94 5.04 -21.02
N LEU A 95 -3.27 5.11 -20.84
CA LEU A 95 -3.87 5.58 -19.59
C LEU A 95 -3.63 4.59 -18.45
N HIS A 96 -3.70 3.28 -18.72
CA HIS A 96 -3.40 2.25 -17.75
C HIS A 96 -1.95 2.36 -17.23
N VAL A 97 -0.98 2.52 -18.13
CA VAL A 97 0.43 2.68 -17.74
C VAL A 97 0.64 3.97 -16.94
N PHE A 98 0.11 5.10 -17.44
CA PHE A 98 0.21 6.39 -16.75
C PHE A 98 -0.40 6.35 -15.34
N TRP A 99 -1.62 5.82 -15.23
CA TRP A 99 -2.32 5.68 -13.96
C TRP A 99 -1.61 4.72 -13.00
N GLY A 100 -1.00 3.66 -13.54
CA GLY A 100 -0.17 2.72 -12.77
C GLY A 100 1.04 3.38 -12.12
N VAL A 101 1.70 4.31 -12.83
CA VAL A 101 2.80 5.10 -12.27
C VAL A 101 2.29 6.00 -11.14
N LEU A 102 1.16 6.68 -11.31
CA LEU A 102 0.56 7.51 -10.26
C LEU A 102 0.17 6.66 -9.03
N TYR A 103 -0.41 5.48 -9.26
CA TYR A 103 -0.72 4.54 -8.19
C TYR A 103 0.53 4.12 -7.41
N LEU A 104 1.61 3.75 -8.12
CA LEU A 104 2.89 3.38 -7.49
C LEU A 104 3.48 4.53 -6.67
N CYS A 105 3.44 5.75 -7.17
CA CYS A 105 3.83 6.96 -6.42
C CYS A 105 2.99 7.11 -5.14
N GLY A 106 1.67 6.91 -5.24
CA GLY A 106 0.77 6.94 -4.10
C GLY A 106 1.11 5.88 -3.05
N VAL A 107 1.33 4.63 -3.46
CA VAL A 107 1.73 3.53 -2.56
C VAL A 107 3.07 3.82 -1.89
N THR A 108 4.06 4.33 -2.63
CA THR A 108 5.37 4.71 -2.10
C THR A 108 5.23 5.81 -1.05
N THR A 109 4.41 6.82 -1.33
CA THR A 109 4.11 7.91 -0.41
C THR A 109 3.44 7.37 0.86
N PHE A 110 2.41 6.54 0.72
CA PHE A 110 1.73 5.91 1.86
C PHE A 110 2.69 5.10 2.72
N CYS A 111 3.52 4.24 2.11
CA CYS A 111 4.54 3.47 2.82
C CYS A 111 5.51 4.40 3.58
N SER A 112 6.03 5.44 2.94
CA SER A 112 6.92 6.42 3.57
C SER A 112 6.28 7.10 4.78
N TYR A 113 5.01 7.51 4.69
CA TYR A 113 4.28 8.14 5.80
C TYR A 113 4.06 7.18 6.97
N THR A 114 3.81 5.89 6.74
CA THR A 114 3.66 4.92 7.84
C THR A 114 4.92 4.79 8.69
N TYR A 115 6.09 5.01 8.08
CA TYR A 115 7.37 4.96 8.81
C TYR A 115 7.72 6.28 9.50
N ARG A 116 7.38 7.43 8.90
CA ARG A 116 7.78 8.76 9.39
C ARG A 116 6.79 9.37 10.37
N ALA A 117 5.49 9.27 10.09
CA ALA A 117 4.45 9.99 10.82
C ALA A 117 3.76 9.16 11.91
N LEU A 118 3.92 7.83 11.90
CA LEU A 118 3.39 7.01 12.99
C LEU A 118 4.47 6.82 14.07
N PRO A 119 4.13 7.02 15.37
CA PRO A 119 5.10 6.90 16.45
C PRO A 119 5.67 5.49 16.52
N GLY A 120 7.00 5.38 16.57
CA GLY A 120 7.70 4.16 16.94
C GLY A 120 7.48 3.82 18.41
N ARG A 121 7.82 2.60 18.83
CA ARG A 121 7.96 2.29 20.25
C ARG A 121 9.10 3.17 20.81
N THR A 122 8.77 4.20 21.60
CA THR A 122 9.73 4.74 22.55
C THR A 122 9.99 3.65 23.59
N PRO A 123 11.24 3.22 23.82
CA PRO A 123 11.54 2.38 24.98
C PRO A 123 11.02 3.14 26.22
N ARG A 124 10.21 2.50 27.06
CA ARG A 124 9.96 3.00 28.39
C ARG A 124 11.33 3.00 29.08
N VAL A 125 11.95 4.14 29.18
CA VAL A 125 12.99 4.36 30.17
C VAL A 125 12.27 4.20 31.50
N SER A 126 12.48 3.02 32.14
CA SER A 126 12.00 2.78 33.51
C SER A 126 12.65 3.85 34.40
N ALA A 127 11.82 4.81 34.84
CA ALA A 127 12.19 5.73 35.89
C ALA A 127 12.27 4.97 37.23
N ASN A 128 13.28 4.10 37.36
CA ASN A 128 13.69 3.49 38.61
C ASN A 128 14.97 4.17 39.11
N LEU A 129 14.91 5.49 39.33
CA LEU A 129 15.96 6.22 40.03
C LEU A 129 15.35 7.20 41.05
N SER A 130 14.46 6.73 41.91
CA SER A 130 13.97 7.56 43.02
C SER A 130 13.87 6.78 44.32
N ASP A 131 14.77 5.83 44.56
CA ASP A 131 14.96 5.26 45.89
C ASP A 131 16.46 4.95 46.05
N ALA A 132 17.24 6.04 46.30
CA ALA A 132 18.58 5.98 46.88
C ALA A 132 18.82 7.23 47.71
#